data_ca4cf435e8531a6104b11895064c22df
#
_entry.id   ca4cf435e8531a6104b11895064c22df
#
_cell.length_a   1.000
_cell.length_b   1.000
_cell.length_c   1.000
_cell.angle_alpha   90.00
_cell.angle_beta   90.00
_cell.angle_gamma   90.00
#
_symmetry.space_group_name_H-M   'P 1'
#
loop_
_entity.id
_entity.type
_entity.pdbx_description
1 polymer ?
#
loop_
_entity_poly.entity_id
_entity_poly.type
_entity_poly.pdbx_seq_one_letter_code
_entity_poly.pdbx_strand_id
1 'polypeptide(L)'
;MVVYLLLAAALFEECGYLAVWARRTREGSPGMTSADLLVDAFGRIRELVHEVVANLTPEQLAFRVDGDANSIAWLVWHLTRIQDDHIAGVAETEQVWTSDGWVERFGLPFHRQAHGYGHSSADVAAVQVESGDLLTRYYDAVHERTIRFVRGLTDAALPRVVDDNWDPPVTLGVRLVSIISDNFQHAGQAAFIRGVIERR
;
A
#
# COMPACT_ATOMS: atom_id res chain seq x y z
N MET A 1 -8.69 -25.05 29.13
CA MET A 1 -7.96 -23.96 28.45
C MET A 1 -7.40 -24.39 27.08
N VAL A 2 -7.40 -25.66 26.72
CA VAL A 2 -6.90 -26.18 25.42
C VAL A 2 -7.99 -26.23 24.34
N VAL A 3 -9.28 -26.29 24.67
CA VAL A 3 -10.39 -26.40 23.73
C VAL A 3 -10.72 -25.10 23.01
N TYR A 4 -10.45 -23.95 23.60
CA TYR A 4 -10.69 -22.63 22.96
C TYR A 4 -9.66 -22.26 21.89
N LEU A 5 -8.45 -22.83 21.93
CA LEU A 5 -7.42 -22.59 20.91
C LEU A 5 -7.69 -23.39 19.62
N LEU A 6 -8.36 -24.52 19.69
CA LEU A 6 -8.68 -25.35 18.51
C LEU A 6 -9.91 -24.84 17.74
N LEU A 7 -10.85 -24.17 18.39
CA LEU A 7 -12.01 -23.54 17.73
C LEU A 7 -11.65 -22.23 17.01
N ALA A 8 -10.65 -21.50 17.50
CA ALA A 8 -10.12 -20.33 16.81
C ALA A 8 -9.38 -20.69 15.52
N ALA A 9 -8.66 -21.82 15.49
CA ALA A 9 -7.94 -22.29 14.31
C ALA A 9 -8.89 -22.69 13.16
N ALA A 10 -10.04 -23.32 13.47
CA ALA A 10 -10.99 -23.78 12.46
C ALA A 10 -11.76 -22.62 11.77
N LEU A 11 -11.91 -21.47 12.44
CA LEU A 11 -12.57 -20.28 11.85
C LEU A 11 -11.59 -19.42 11.02
N PHE A 12 -10.27 -19.66 11.12
CA PHE A 12 -9.25 -18.97 10.35
C PHE A 12 -8.80 -19.74 9.07
N GLU A 13 -9.15 -21.02 8.93
CA GLU A 13 -8.83 -21.81 7.73
C GLU A 13 -9.67 -21.40 6.49
N GLU A 14 -10.80 -20.74 6.67
CA GLU A 14 -11.62 -20.23 5.56
C GLU A 14 -11.15 -18.86 5.03
N CYS A 15 -10.30 -18.15 5.78
CA CYS A 15 -9.65 -16.92 5.31
C CYS A 15 -8.21 -17.25 4.95
N GLY A 16 -7.85 -17.47 3.71
CA GLY A 16 -6.52 -17.83 3.21
C GLY A 16 -5.27 -17.12 3.82
N TYR A 17 -5.46 -16.36 4.88
CA TYR A 17 -4.46 -15.56 5.60
C TYR A 17 -3.37 -16.39 6.31
N LEU A 18 -3.68 -17.59 6.82
CA LEU A 18 -2.68 -18.38 7.56
C LEU A 18 -1.72 -19.16 6.66
N ALA A 19 -2.09 -19.46 5.42
CA ALA A 19 -1.23 -20.19 4.49
C ALA A 19 -0.04 -19.34 4.01
N VAL A 20 -0.17 -18.02 3.99
CA VAL A 20 0.90 -17.06 3.63
C VAL A 20 1.92 -16.92 4.77
N TRP A 21 1.46 -17.01 6.03
CA TRP A 21 2.31 -16.84 7.20
C TRP A 21 3.29 -17.99 7.42
N ALA A 22 2.92 -19.23 7.08
CA ALA A 22 3.70 -20.43 7.40
C ALA A 22 4.87 -20.71 6.43
N ARG A 23 5.01 -19.99 5.32
CA ARG A 23 5.97 -20.35 4.26
C ARG A 23 7.35 -19.69 4.37
N ARG A 24 7.65 -18.85 5.36
CA ARG A 24 8.90 -18.07 5.40
C ARG A 24 9.85 -18.33 6.56
N THR A 25 9.73 -19.43 7.31
CA THR A 25 10.82 -19.82 8.21
C THR A 25 11.89 -20.60 7.42
N ARG A 26 12.86 -19.91 6.84
CA ARG A 26 14.10 -20.54 6.36
C ARG A 26 15.05 -20.70 7.56
N GLU A 27 15.29 -21.96 7.94
CA GLU A 27 16.36 -22.28 8.85
C GLU A 27 17.71 -21.87 8.23
N GLY A 28 18.53 -21.11 8.97
CA GLY A 28 19.94 -20.89 8.64
C GLY A 28 20.31 -19.59 7.91
N SER A 29 19.45 -18.54 7.92
CA SER A 29 19.86 -17.22 7.39
C SER A 29 20.72 -16.44 8.40
N PRO A 30 21.77 -15.70 7.96
CA PRO A 30 22.35 -14.65 8.77
C PRO A 30 21.22 -13.73 9.24
N GLY A 31 21.31 -13.22 10.47
CA GLY A 31 20.20 -12.53 11.15
C GLY A 31 19.46 -11.53 10.25
N MET A 32 18.13 -11.47 10.39
CA MET A 32 17.25 -10.57 9.63
C MET A 32 17.70 -9.11 9.81
N THR A 33 17.97 -8.43 8.72
CA THR A 33 18.34 -7.00 8.71
C THR A 33 17.11 -6.10 8.66
N SER A 34 17.28 -4.80 8.95
CA SER A 34 16.20 -3.81 8.76
C SER A 34 15.72 -3.77 7.29
N ALA A 35 16.64 -3.95 6.33
CA ALA A 35 16.28 -4.05 4.92
C ALA A 35 15.37 -5.25 4.63
N ASP A 36 15.65 -6.42 5.22
CA ASP A 36 14.82 -7.62 5.06
C ASP A 36 13.42 -7.41 5.64
N LEU A 37 13.30 -6.75 6.81
CA LEU A 37 12.00 -6.40 7.41
C LEU A 37 11.21 -5.46 6.52
N LEU A 38 11.85 -4.44 5.95
CA LEU A 38 11.21 -3.49 5.04
C LEU A 38 10.73 -4.19 3.75
N VAL A 39 11.57 -5.05 3.17
CA VAL A 39 11.21 -5.85 1.99
C VAL A 39 10.00 -6.74 2.27
N ASP A 40 9.95 -7.40 3.44
CA ASP A 40 8.80 -8.23 3.84
C ASP A 40 7.54 -7.38 4.00
N ALA A 41 7.62 -6.24 4.70
CA ALA A 41 6.49 -5.36 4.93
C ALA A 41 5.88 -4.83 3.61
N PHE A 42 6.71 -4.29 2.71
CA PHE A 42 6.25 -3.84 1.39
C PHE A 42 5.72 -4.99 0.52
N GLY A 43 6.31 -6.19 0.64
CA GLY A 43 5.81 -7.38 -0.04
C GLY A 43 4.39 -7.76 0.40
N ARG A 44 4.09 -7.69 1.69
CA ARG A 44 2.74 -7.95 2.24
C ARG A 44 1.73 -6.91 1.78
N ILE A 45 2.11 -5.62 1.73
CA ILE A 45 1.24 -4.58 1.20
C ILE A 45 0.91 -4.85 -0.27
N ARG A 46 1.91 -5.28 -1.07
CA ARG A 46 1.69 -5.67 -2.48
C ARG A 46 0.66 -6.80 -2.61
N GLU A 47 0.79 -7.85 -1.80
CA GLU A 47 -0.15 -8.98 -1.79
C GLU A 47 -1.58 -8.49 -1.48
N LEU A 48 -1.73 -7.62 -0.46
CA LEU A 48 -3.03 -7.03 -0.11
C LEU A 48 -3.60 -6.16 -1.23
N VAL A 49 -2.79 -5.31 -1.87
CA VAL A 49 -3.24 -4.46 -2.99
C VAL A 49 -3.77 -5.31 -4.13
N HIS A 50 -3.07 -6.39 -4.50
CA HIS A 50 -3.54 -7.30 -5.53
C HIS A 50 -4.84 -8.01 -5.14
N GLU A 51 -4.95 -8.45 -3.89
CA GLU A 51 -6.14 -9.13 -3.37
C GLU A 51 -7.36 -8.22 -3.39
N VAL A 52 -7.23 -6.98 -2.88
CA VAL A 52 -8.40 -6.09 -2.70
C VAL A 52 -9.03 -5.62 -4.00
N VAL A 53 -8.30 -5.62 -5.12
CA VAL A 53 -8.84 -5.20 -6.43
C VAL A 53 -9.16 -6.37 -7.37
N ALA A 54 -8.78 -7.61 -7.01
CA ALA A 54 -8.91 -8.76 -7.89
C ALA A 54 -10.36 -9.02 -8.29
N ASN A 55 -10.62 -9.13 -9.61
CA ASN A 55 -11.92 -9.48 -10.19
C ASN A 55 -13.08 -8.52 -9.84
N LEU A 56 -12.80 -7.30 -9.38
CA LEU A 56 -13.81 -6.28 -9.15
C LEU A 56 -14.14 -5.55 -10.46
N THR A 57 -15.45 -5.26 -10.65
CA THR A 57 -15.91 -4.40 -11.76
C THR A 57 -15.58 -2.92 -11.49
N PRO A 58 -15.61 -2.05 -12.51
CA PRO A 58 -15.44 -0.60 -12.32
C PRO A 58 -16.40 -0.02 -11.27
N GLU A 59 -17.67 -0.46 -11.28
CA GLU A 59 -18.68 -0.02 -10.32
C GLU A 59 -18.34 -0.46 -8.88
N GLN A 60 -17.80 -1.67 -8.72
CA GLN A 60 -17.35 -2.18 -7.42
C GLN A 60 -16.10 -1.45 -6.94
N LEU A 61 -15.15 -1.14 -7.84
CA LEU A 61 -13.96 -0.34 -7.51
C LEU A 61 -14.32 1.09 -7.09
N ALA A 62 -15.35 1.68 -7.71
CA ALA A 62 -15.87 3.01 -7.38
C ALA A 62 -16.88 3.02 -6.20
N PHE A 63 -17.30 1.83 -5.71
CA PHE A 63 -18.29 1.74 -4.64
C PHE A 63 -17.80 2.39 -3.34
N ARG A 64 -18.70 3.14 -2.70
CA ARG A 64 -18.50 3.81 -1.40
C ARG A 64 -19.58 3.32 -0.44
N VAL A 65 -19.20 3.02 0.81
CA VAL A 65 -20.15 2.53 1.83
C VAL A 65 -21.19 3.60 2.21
N ASP A 66 -20.81 4.85 2.11
CA ASP A 66 -21.66 6.06 2.24
C ASP A 66 -21.11 7.19 1.37
N GLY A 67 -21.80 8.35 1.38
CA GLY A 67 -21.44 9.51 0.52
C GLY A 67 -20.09 10.13 0.83
N ASP A 68 -19.54 9.94 2.02
CA ASP A 68 -18.28 10.55 2.47
C ASP A 68 -17.15 9.52 2.60
N ALA A 69 -17.45 8.20 2.47
CA ALA A 69 -16.46 7.16 2.52
C ALA A 69 -15.55 7.18 1.26
N ASN A 70 -14.33 6.66 1.39
CA ASN A 70 -13.45 6.43 0.26
C ASN A 70 -13.88 5.19 -0.53
N SER A 71 -13.53 5.15 -1.83
CA SER A 71 -13.70 3.97 -2.68
C SER A 71 -12.41 3.11 -2.69
N ILE A 72 -12.52 1.84 -3.11
CA ILE A 72 -11.34 0.97 -3.31
C ILE A 72 -10.39 1.61 -4.34
N ALA A 73 -10.91 2.14 -5.44
CA ALA A 73 -10.10 2.80 -6.47
C ALA A 73 -9.29 3.96 -5.90
N TRP A 74 -9.94 4.84 -5.13
CA TRP A 74 -9.25 5.97 -4.49
C TRP A 74 -8.21 5.50 -3.47
N LEU A 75 -8.56 4.55 -2.59
CA LEU A 75 -7.68 4.05 -1.54
C LEU A 75 -6.40 3.45 -2.13
N VAL A 76 -6.52 2.59 -3.15
CA VAL A 76 -5.36 1.96 -3.77
C VAL A 76 -4.54 2.96 -4.60
N TRP A 77 -5.17 3.88 -5.32
CA TRP A 77 -4.48 4.98 -5.99
C TRP A 77 -3.72 5.84 -4.97
N HIS A 78 -4.38 6.28 -3.90
CA HIS A 78 -3.81 7.17 -2.89
C HIS A 78 -2.59 6.55 -2.19
N LEU A 79 -2.73 5.32 -1.64
CA LEU A 79 -1.61 4.65 -0.97
C LEU A 79 -0.40 4.46 -1.90
N THR A 80 -0.67 4.21 -3.20
CA THR A 80 0.40 4.08 -4.21
C THR A 80 1.08 5.43 -4.46
N ARG A 81 0.29 6.51 -4.56
CA ARG A 81 0.81 7.88 -4.71
C ARG A 81 1.67 8.28 -3.52
N ILE A 82 1.24 7.98 -2.28
CA ILE A 82 2.00 8.28 -1.05
C ILE A 82 3.31 7.50 -1.02
N GLN A 83 3.28 6.21 -1.36
CA GLN A 83 4.51 5.42 -1.43
C GLN A 83 5.47 5.96 -2.49
N ASP A 84 4.98 6.27 -3.69
CA ASP A 84 5.78 6.80 -4.80
C ASP A 84 6.42 8.15 -4.45
N ASP A 85 5.63 9.09 -3.94
CA ASP A 85 6.08 10.43 -3.57
C ASP A 85 7.19 10.39 -2.50
N HIS A 86 6.94 9.67 -1.42
CA HIS A 86 7.88 9.59 -0.32
C HIS A 86 9.15 8.80 -0.65
N ILE A 87 9.03 7.67 -1.38
CA ILE A 87 10.21 6.90 -1.81
C ILE A 87 11.04 7.72 -2.81
N ALA A 88 10.41 8.37 -3.78
CA ALA A 88 11.10 9.22 -4.73
C ALA A 88 11.84 10.37 -4.02
N GLY A 89 11.19 11.00 -3.03
CA GLY A 89 11.79 12.07 -2.24
C GLY A 89 13.03 11.64 -1.46
N VAL A 90 12.99 10.50 -0.76
CA VAL A 90 14.14 10.02 0.04
C VAL A 90 15.25 9.38 -0.81
N ALA A 91 14.91 8.90 -2.02
CA ALA A 91 15.83 8.36 -3.00
C ALA A 91 16.39 9.44 -3.96
N GLU A 92 15.88 10.68 -3.87
CA GLU A 92 16.23 11.79 -4.76
C GLU A 92 16.04 11.46 -6.24
N THR A 93 14.90 10.84 -6.57
CA THR A 93 14.53 10.43 -7.93
C THR A 93 13.21 11.05 -8.35
N GLU A 94 12.89 11.00 -9.64
CA GLU A 94 11.55 11.32 -10.12
C GLU A 94 10.56 10.23 -9.71
N GLN A 95 9.31 10.64 -9.44
CA GLN A 95 8.21 9.70 -9.14
C GLN A 95 7.90 8.82 -10.36
N VAL A 96 7.57 7.57 -10.12
CA VAL A 96 7.05 6.63 -11.16
C VAL A 96 5.81 7.20 -11.82
N TRP A 97 4.98 7.89 -11.05
CA TRP A 97 3.76 8.57 -11.49
C TRP A 97 3.99 9.46 -12.72
N THR A 98 5.07 10.24 -12.68
CA THR A 98 5.41 11.19 -13.75
C THR A 98 6.37 10.61 -14.77
N SER A 99 7.41 9.87 -14.35
CA SER A 99 8.44 9.36 -15.25
C SER A 99 7.93 8.29 -16.21
N ASP A 100 6.95 7.48 -15.77
CA ASP A 100 6.49 6.32 -16.52
C ASP A 100 5.10 6.54 -17.15
N GLY A 101 4.60 7.80 -17.18
CA GLY A 101 3.36 8.19 -17.87
C GLY A 101 2.07 7.71 -17.21
N TRP A 102 2.07 7.52 -15.88
CA TRP A 102 0.86 7.11 -15.17
C TRP A 102 -0.15 8.23 -15.02
N VAL A 103 0.30 9.50 -14.99
CA VAL A 103 -0.59 10.68 -15.02
C VAL A 103 -1.59 10.57 -16.18
N GLU A 104 -1.07 10.31 -17.38
CA GLU A 104 -1.86 10.24 -18.61
C GLU A 104 -2.73 8.98 -18.67
N ARG A 105 -2.22 7.86 -18.15
CA ARG A 105 -2.97 6.59 -18.14
C ARG A 105 -4.17 6.62 -17.17
N PHE A 106 -4.04 7.32 -16.05
CA PHE A 106 -5.15 7.50 -15.12
C PHE A 106 -6.10 8.61 -15.59
N GLY A 107 -5.62 9.66 -16.25
CA GLY A 107 -6.43 10.75 -16.78
C GLY A 107 -7.29 11.46 -15.74
N LEU A 108 -6.86 11.49 -14.47
CA LEU A 108 -7.63 12.09 -13.37
C LEU A 108 -7.69 13.61 -13.48
N PRO A 109 -8.79 14.25 -13.06
CA PRO A 109 -8.98 15.70 -13.19
C PRO A 109 -8.23 16.51 -12.12
N PHE A 110 -7.06 16.04 -11.70
CA PHE A 110 -6.25 16.65 -10.65
C PHE A 110 -4.94 17.22 -11.20
N HIS A 111 -4.35 18.11 -10.39
CA HIS A 111 -2.97 18.50 -10.66
C HIS A 111 -2.06 17.26 -10.68
N ARG A 112 -1.10 17.23 -11.61
CA ARG A 112 -0.21 16.07 -11.81
C ARG A 112 0.56 15.63 -10.55
N GLN A 113 0.74 16.52 -9.57
CA GLN A 113 1.40 16.23 -8.30
C GLN A 113 0.42 15.80 -7.20
N ALA A 114 -0.88 15.77 -7.47
CA ALA A 114 -1.86 15.37 -6.47
C ALA A 114 -1.60 13.92 -6.02
N HIS A 115 -1.72 13.70 -4.72
CA HIS A 115 -1.58 12.38 -4.10
C HIS A 115 -2.78 12.01 -3.22
N GLY A 116 -3.83 12.84 -3.19
CA GLY A 116 -5.07 12.56 -2.47
C GLY A 116 -5.19 13.19 -1.09
N TYR A 117 -4.12 13.71 -0.51
CA TYR A 117 -4.20 14.40 0.77
C TYR A 117 -5.09 15.63 0.67
N GLY A 118 -6.10 15.73 1.56
CA GLY A 118 -7.05 16.82 1.58
C GLY A 118 -8.13 16.78 0.48
N HIS A 119 -8.26 15.67 -0.24
CA HIS A 119 -9.33 15.48 -1.22
C HIS A 119 -10.70 15.58 -0.58
N SER A 120 -11.59 16.31 -1.24
CA SER A 120 -13.02 16.38 -0.92
C SER A 120 -13.74 15.07 -1.31
N SER A 121 -14.97 14.89 -0.83
CA SER A 121 -15.84 13.78 -1.25
C SER A 121 -16.05 13.75 -2.77
N ALA A 122 -16.09 14.89 -3.44
CA ALA A 122 -16.17 14.97 -4.90
C ALA A 122 -14.88 14.52 -5.59
N ASP A 123 -13.71 14.87 -5.04
CA ASP A 123 -12.43 14.42 -5.57
C ASP A 123 -12.26 12.90 -5.42
N VAL A 124 -12.68 12.34 -4.27
CA VAL A 124 -12.71 10.89 -4.07
C VAL A 124 -13.58 10.20 -5.13
N ALA A 125 -14.77 10.74 -5.41
CA ALA A 125 -15.70 10.22 -6.42
C ALA A 125 -15.13 10.32 -7.84
N ALA A 126 -14.23 11.26 -8.11
CA ALA A 126 -13.61 11.45 -9.42
C ALA A 126 -12.51 10.42 -9.72
N VAL A 127 -12.00 9.68 -8.72
CA VAL A 127 -11.06 8.58 -8.95
C VAL A 127 -11.82 7.35 -9.41
N GLN A 128 -11.96 7.23 -10.72
CA GLN A 128 -12.59 6.09 -11.37
C GLN A 128 -11.59 5.41 -12.30
N VAL A 129 -11.63 4.08 -12.33
CA VAL A 129 -10.76 3.25 -13.16
C VAL A 129 -11.58 2.17 -13.85
N GLU A 130 -11.20 1.83 -15.07
CA GLU A 130 -11.91 0.81 -15.87
C GLU A 130 -11.62 -0.62 -15.38
N SER A 131 -10.53 -0.83 -14.66
CA SER A 131 -10.18 -2.15 -14.12
C SER A 131 -9.20 -2.05 -12.94
N GLY A 132 -9.16 -3.08 -12.10
CA GLY A 132 -8.15 -3.24 -11.06
C GLY A 132 -6.72 -3.36 -11.61
N ASP A 133 -6.55 -3.78 -12.87
CA ASP A 133 -5.23 -3.93 -13.50
C ASP A 133 -4.47 -2.60 -13.61
N LEU A 134 -5.17 -1.48 -13.83
CA LEU A 134 -4.52 -0.17 -13.86
C LEU A 134 -3.89 0.16 -12.51
N LEU A 135 -4.61 -0.12 -11.42
CA LEU A 135 -4.16 0.10 -10.05
C LEU A 135 -2.98 -0.80 -9.69
N THR A 136 -3.09 -2.11 -9.95
CA THR A 136 -2.03 -3.07 -9.61
C THR A 136 -0.76 -2.82 -10.41
N ARG A 137 -0.85 -2.51 -11.70
CA ARG A 137 0.31 -2.23 -12.55
C ARG A 137 1.05 -0.96 -12.10
N TYR A 138 0.32 0.08 -11.69
CA TYR A 138 0.96 1.27 -11.13
C TYR A 138 1.62 0.93 -9.78
N TYR A 139 0.90 0.22 -8.89
CA TYR A 139 1.47 -0.21 -7.63
C TYR A 139 2.73 -1.06 -7.81
N ASP A 140 2.71 -2.02 -8.74
CA ASP A 140 3.86 -2.89 -9.02
C ASP A 140 5.09 -2.10 -9.49
N ALA A 141 4.91 -1.10 -10.34
CA ALA A 141 6.00 -0.24 -10.79
C ALA A 141 6.61 0.56 -9.62
N VAL A 142 5.78 1.11 -8.73
CA VAL A 142 6.23 1.79 -7.51
C VAL A 142 6.89 0.82 -6.54
N HIS A 143 6.29 -0.35 -6.33
CA HIS A 143 6.84 -1.41 -5.47
C HIS A 143 8.22 -1.86 -5.93
N GLU A 144 8.43 -2.09 -7.22
CA GLU A 144 9.72 -2.48 -7.76
C GLU A 144 10.81 -1.44 -7.43
N ARG A 145 10.50 -0.14 -7.60
CA ARG A 145 11.42 0.95 -7.24
C ARG A 145 11.67 1.00 -5.73
N THR A 146 10.62 0.84 -4.92
CA THR A 146 10.71 0.77 -3.46
C THR A 146 11.63 -0.36 -3.01
N ILE A 147 11.42 -1.59 -3.53
CA ILE A 147 12.24 -2.76 -3.15
C ILE A 147 13.70 -2.58 -3.56
N ARG A 148 13.96 -1.98 -4.72
CA ARG A 148 15.33 -1.68 -5.15
C ARG A 148 16.00 -0.70 -4.17
N PHE A 149 15.29 0.33 -3.73
CA PHE A 149 15.79 1.31 -2.77
C PHE A 149 16.05 0.68 -1.40
N VAL A 150 15.06 -0.01 -0.81
CA VAL A 150 15.19 -0.53 0.57
C VAL A 150 16.21 -1.66 0.68
N ARG A 151 16.42 -2.46 -0.38
CA ARG A 151 17.48 -3.49 -0.40
C ARG A 151 18.89 -2.92 -0.33
N GLY A 152 19.07 -1.69 -0.76
CA GLY A 152 20.37 -0.98 -0.68
C GLY A 152 20.63 -0.31 0.66
N LEU A 153 19.66 -0.31 1.59
CA LEU A 153 19.80 0.37 2.88
C LEU A 153 20.63 -0.46 3.87
N THR A 154 21.36 0.27 4.69
CA THR A 154 22.00 -0.24 5.89
C THR A 154 21.36 0.39 7.12
N ASP A 155 21.48 -0.25 8.29
CA ASP A 155 20.97 0.30 9.55
C ASP A 155 21.55 1.68 9.86
N ALA A 156 22.80 1.95 9.44
CA ALA A 156 23.46 3.24 9.60
C ALA A 156 22.82 4.38 8.78
N ALA A 157 22.05 4.06 7.73
CA ALA A 157 21.34 5.04 6.93
C ALA A 157 20.03 5.51 7.56
N LEU A 158 19.40 4.70 8.42
CA LEU A 158 18.07 4.95 8.97
C LEU A 158 17.95 6.21 9.83
N PRO A 159 18.98 6.64 10.60
CA PRO A 159 18.95 7.89 11.36
C PRO A 159 19.09 9.17 10.51
N ARG A 160 19.38 9.07 9.20
CA ARG A 160 19.51 10.24 8.32
C ARG A 160 18.22 11.07 8.34
N VAL A 161 18.32 12.37 8.65
CA VAL A 161 17.19 13.30 8.54
C VAL A 161 16.82 13.48 7.08
N VAL A 162 15.52 13.35 6.78
CA VAL A 162 14.94 13.46 5.43
C VAL A 162 13.88 14.56 5.33
N ASP A 163 13.44 15.10 6.47
CA ASP A 163 12.51 16.20 6.54
C ASP A 163 12.71 16.95 7.87
N ASP A 164 13.16 18.20 7.80
CA ASP A 164 13.47 19.06 8.94
C ASP A 164 12.34 20.07 9.26
N ASN A 165 11.22 20.00 8.54
CA ASN A 165 10.06 20.85 8.79
C ASN A 165 9.25 20.43 10.05
N TRP A 166 9.66 19.36 10.72
CA TRP A 166 9.00 18.81 11.90
C TRP A 166 9.90 18.89 13.14
N ASP A 167 9.30 18.91 14.31
CA ASP A 167 9.99 18.82 15.60
C ASP A 167 9.42 17.61 16.39
N PRO A 168 10.20 16.54 16.61
CA PRO A 168 11.56 16.32 16.09
C PRO A 168 11.62 16.10 14.58
N PRO A 169 12.77 16.36 13.92
CA PRO A 169 12.96 16.11 12.49
C PRO A 169 12.71 14.65 12.11
N VAL A 170 12.11 14.45 10.93
CA VAL A 170 11.78 13.10 10.43
C VAL A 170 13.04 12.43 9.87
N THR A 171 13.36 11.25 10.39
CA THR A 171 14.46 10.43 9.87
C THR A 171 13.97 9.49 8.76
N LEU A 172 14.90 8.93 7.98
CA LEU A 172 14.60 7.94 6.95
C LEU A 172 13.82 6.74 7.52
N GLY A 173 14.24 6.22 8.67
CA GLY A 173 13.54 5.11 9.32
C GLY A 173 12.09 5.48 9.67
N VAL A 174 11.86 6.66 10.25
CA VAL A 174 10.51 7.15 10.58
C VAL A 174 9.68 7.32 9.30
N ARG A 175 10.26 7.88 8.23
CA ARG A 175 9.58 8.04 6.94
C ARG A 175 9.14 6.70 6.36
N LEU A 176 9.99 5.69 6.37
CA LEU A 176 9.67 4.35 5.87
C LEU A 176 8.55 3.68 6.68
N VAL A 177 8.60 3.80 8.02
CA VAL A 177 7.52 3.31 8.90
C VAL A 177 6.21 4.05 8.63
N SER A 178 6.24 5.36 8.38
CA SER A 178 5.06 6.15 8.05
C SER A 178 4.40 5.68 6.75
N ILE A 179 5.20 5.41 5.69
CA ILE A 179 4.69 4.86 4.43
C ILE A 179 4.03 3.49 4.66
N ILE A 180 4.68 2.60 5.38
CA ILE A 180 4.15 1.26 5.68
C ILE A 180 2.84 1.36 6.46
N SER A 181 2.79 2.23 7.47
CA SER A 181 1.59 2.43 8.30
C SER A 181 0.41 2.97 7.47
N ASP A 182 0.65 3.98 6.64
CA ASP A 182 -0.35 4.57 5.73
C ASP A 182 -0.90 3.51 4.78
N ASN A 183 -0.01 2.79 4.11
CA ASN A 183 -0.38 1.77 3.13
C ASN A 183 -1.19 0.62 3.75
N PHE A 184 -0.82 0.13 4.93
CA PHE A 184 -1.59 -0.92 5.61
C PHE A 184 -2.97 -0.43 6.05
N GLN A 185 -3.08 0.82 6.52
CA GLN A 185 -4.37 1.39 6.91
C GLN A 185 -5.31 1.46 5.71
N HIS A 186 -4.84 1.98 4.58
CA HIS A 186 -5.66 2.14 3.37
C HIS A 186 -5.95 0.81 2.68
N ALA A 187 -5.00 -0.12 2.64
CA ALA A 187 -5.25 -1.49 2.15
C ALA A 187 -6.28 -2.23 3.02
N GLY A 188 -6.22 -2.05 4.35
CA GLY A 188 -7.22 -2.61 5.28
C GLY A 188 -8.61 -2.01 5.10
N GLN A 189 -8.70 -0.70 4.85
CA GLN A 189 -9.97 -0.04 4.50
C GLN A 189 -10.54 -0.59 3.18
N ALA A 190 -9.70 -0.76 2.16
CA ALA A 190 -10.10 -1.34 0.87
C ALA A 190 -10.58 -2.80 1.04
N ALA A 191 -9.90 -3.61 1.85
CA ALA A 191 -10.30 -4.98 2.17
C ALA A 191 -11.65 -5.02 2.89
N PHE A 192 -11.90 -4.10 3.82
CA PHE A 192 -13.19 -3.98 4.48
C PHE A 192 -14.32 -3.68 3.49
N ILE A 193 -14.11 -2.70 2.58
CA ILE A 193 -15.09 -2.33 1.54
C ILE A 193 -15.35 -3.53 0.62
N ARG A 194 -14.31 -4.25 0.19
CA ARG A 194 -14.43 -5.46 -0.60
C ARG A 194 -15.32 -6.49 0.10
N GLY A 195 -15.07 -6.77 1.37
CA GLY A 195 -15.92 -7.69 2.15
C GLY A 195 -17.37 -7.22 2.31
N VAL A 196 -17.65 -5.89 2.25
CA VAL A 196 -19.03 -5.37 2.17
C VAL A 196 -19.67 -5.66 0.81
N ILE A 197 -18.91 -5.48 -0.28
CA ILE A 197 -19.38 -5.73 -1.65
C ILE A 197 -19.72 -7.22 -1.84
N GLU A 198 -18.86 -8.13 -1.39
CA GLU A 198 -19.03 -9.59 -1.56
C GLU A 198 -20.22 -10.17 -0.78
N ARG A 199 -20.74 -9.45 0.20
CA ARG A 199 -21.92 -9.86 0.97
C ARG A 199 -23.24 -9.29 0.49
N ARG A 200 -23.24 -8.49 -0.58
CA ARG A 200 -24.44 -7.90 -1.20
C ARG A 200 -24.95 -8.75 -2.34
#